data_45ebf8aa257fe07578d4868f6aef59b3
#
_entry.id   45ebf8aa257fe07578d4868f6aef59b3
#
_cell.length_a   1.000
_cell.length_b   1.000
_cell.length_c   1.000
_cell.angle_alpha   90.00
_cell.angle_beta   90.00
_cell.angle_gamma   90.00
#
_symmetry.space_group_name_H-M   'P 1'
#
loop_
_entity.id
_entity.type
_entity.pdbx_description
1 polymer ?
#
loop_
_entity_poly.entity_id
_entity_poly.type
_entity_poly.pdbx_seq_one_letter_code
_entity_poly.pdbx_strand_id
1 'polypeptide(L)'
;MSVTNIDGSTTNLIFDVHQYLDSDNSGTNAACATNNVDSFETLGAWLRTNKRQAMLTETGGGATDSTCLTDVCQELATLNSYSDVFLGWTGWAAGMFDTSYVLSETPTLSGSTYTDQELVTQCIAGMFKKSS
;
A
#
# COMPACT_ATOMS: atom_id res chain seq x y z
N MET A 1 5.45 -17.39 -16.83
CA MET A 1 4.87 -16.67 -17.99
C MET A 1 5.57 -15.32 -18.07
N SER A 2 6.18 -14.95 -19.19
CA SER A 2 6.85 -13.64 -19.34
C SER A 2 5.88 -12.68 -20.05
N VAL A 3 5.53 -11.58 -19.38
CA VAL A 3 4.78 -10.48 -20.00
C VAL A 3 5.78 -9.58 -20.70
N THR A 4 5.62 -9.42 -22.02
CA THR A 4 6.48 -8.59 -22.87
C THR A 4 5.64 -7.75 -23.84
N ASN A 5 6.23 -6.69 -24.36
CA ASN A 5 5.73 -5.98 -25.52
C ASN A 5 5.77 -6.85 -26.78
N ILE A 6 5.15 -6.39 -27.85
CA ILE A 6 5.14 -7.09 -29.16
C ILE A 6 6.57 -7.29 -29.71
N ASP A 7 7.47 -6.36 -29.43
CA ASP A 7 8.89 -6.42 -29.82
C ASP A 7 9.75 -7.30 -28.91
N GLY A 8 9.14 -7.96 -27.93
CA GLY A 8 9.82 -8.81 -26.95
C GLY A 8 10.46 -8.04 -25.78
N SER A 9 10.41 -6.70 -25.78
CA SER A 9 10.94 -5.89 -24.68
C SER A 9 10.02 -5.91 -23.45
N THR A 10 10.56 -5.45 -22.32
CA THR A 10 9.79 -5.16 -21.09
C THR A 10 9.77 -3.67 -20.76
N THR A 11 10.18 -2.82 -21.68
CA THR A 11 10.26 -1.37 -21.51
C THR A 11 8.87 -0.80 -21.24
N ASN A 12 8.77 0.04 -20.21
CA ASN A 12 7.53 0.68 -19.76
C ASN A 12 6.41 -0.28 -19.32
N LEU A 13 6.72 -1.55 -19.06
CA LEU A 13 5.80 -2.48 -18.43
C LEU A 13 6.03 -2.48 -16.92
N ILE A 14 5.03 -2.04 -16.18
CA ILE A 14 5.01 -1.97 -14.73
C ILE A 14 3.98 -2.98 -14.23
N PHE A 15 4.35 -3.81 -13.24
CA PHE A 15 3.39 -4.68 -12.59
C PHE A 15 2.48 -3.87 -11.69
N ASP A 16 1.19 -4.06 -11.83
CA ASP A 16 0.18 -3.59 -10.91
C ASP A 16 0.00 -4.62 -9.80
N VAL A 17 0.13 -4.18 -8.54
CA VAL A 17 0.05 -5.04 -7.36
C VAL A 17 -1.07 -4.54 -6.46
N HIS A 18 -1.95 -5.43 -6.05
CA HIS A 18 -2.92 -5.22 -4.98
C HIS A 18 -2.60 -6.18 -3.85
N GLN A 19 -2.39 -5.67 -2.67
CA GLN A 19 -2.06 -6.49 -1.51
C GLN A 19 -2.64 -5.85 -0.24
N TYR A 20 -3.55 -6.58 0.41
CA TYR A 20 -4.12 -6.16 1.69
C TYR A 20 -3.50 -6.95 2.84
N LEU A 21 -3.67 -6.43 4.05
CA LEU A 21 -3.06 -6.98 5.26
C LEU A 21 -4.03 -7.84 6.07
N ASP A 22 -5.29 -7.89 5.68
CA ASP A 22 -6.29 -8.71 6.35
C ASP A 22 -6.12 -10.21 6.05
N SER A 23 -6.82 -11.06 6.80
CA SER A 23 -6.57 -12.50 6.84
C SER A 23 -6.77 -13.24 5.52
N ASP A 24 -7.56 -12.70 4.61
CA ASP A 24 -7.90 -13.28 3.30
C ASP A 24 -7.50 -12.40 2.11
N ASN A 25 -6.75 -11.33 2.37
CA ASN A 25 -6.27 -10.39 1.37
C ASN A 25 -7.40 -9.72 0.56
N SER A 26 -8.58 -9.55 1.17
CA SER A 26 -9.75 -9.00 0.48
C SER A 26 -9.92 -7.48 0.63
N GLY A 27 -9.28 -6.87 1.65
CA GLY A 27 -9.52 -5.49 2.03
C GLY A 27 -10.90 -5.24 2.62
N THR A 28 -11.56 -6.27 3.18
CA THR A 28 -12.90 -6.17 3.76
C THR A 28 -12.94 -6.33 5.28
N ASN A 29 -11.82 -6.70 5.90
CA ASN A 29 -11.69 -6.86 7.34
C ASN A 29 -10.82 -5.75 7.93
N ALA A 30 -11.23 -5.19 9.07
CA ALA A 30 -10.53 -4.07 9.70
C ALA A 30 -9.16 -4.45 10.27
N ALA A 31 -9.02 -5.66 10.85
CA ALA A 31 -7.80 -6.11 11.50
C ALA A 31 -6.75 -6.58 10.49
N CYS A 32 -5.50 -6.19 10.72
CA CYS A 32 -4.35 -6.71 9.96
C CYS A 32 -3.86 -8.02 10.58
N ALA A 33 -3.64 -9.03 9.72
CA ALA A 33 -3.17 -10.37 10.09
C ALA A 33 -1.72 -10.61 9.63
N THR A 34 -1.17 -9.71 8.81
CA THR A 34 0.19 -9.77 8.28
C THR A 34 0.70 -8.35 8.01
N ASN A 35 2.01 -8.17 8.03
CA ASN A 35 2.67 -6.93 7.63
C ASN A 35 3.23 -6.99 6.20
N ASN A 36 3.05 -8.10 5.49
CA ASN A 36 3.51 -8.35 4.11
C ASN A 36 5.01 -8.11 3.85
N VAL A 37 5.83 -7.87 4.85
CA VAL A 37 7.28 -7.55 4.72
C VAL A 37 7.99 -8.62 3.90
N ASP A 38 7.91 -9.89 4.30
CA ASP A 38 8.59 -10.99 3.61
C ASP A 38 8.15 -11.13 2.14
N SER A 39 6.87 -10.87 1.85
CA SER A 39 6.31 -10.91 0.50
C SER A 39 6.91 -9.82 -0.38
N PHE A 40 6.98 -8.58 0.13
CA PHE A 40 7.54 -7.46 -0.61
C PHE A 40 9.07 -7.51 -0.72
N GLU A 41 9.78 -8.04 0.28
CA GLU A 41 11.21 -8.32 0.16
C GLU A 41 11.49 -9.34 -0.95
N THR A 42 10.71 -10.42 -0.99
CA THR A 42 10.81 -11.45 -2.02
C THR A 42 10.52 -10.88 -3.42
N LEU A 43 9.42 -10.13 -3.55
CA LEU A 43 9.06 -9.51 -4.82
C LEU A 43 10.08 -8.45 -5.25
N GLY A 44 10.55 -7.61 -4.34
CA GLY A 44 11.55 -6.58 -4.62
C GLY A 44 12.88 -7.17 -5.10
N ALA A 45 13.36 -8.25 -4.47
CA ALA A 45 14.54 -8.98 -4.90
C ALA A 45 14.34 -9.59 -6.31
N TRP A 46 13.16 -10.15 -6.59
CA TRP A 46 12.82 -10.69 -7.91
C TRP A 46 12.78 -9.58 -8.98
N LEU A 47 12.16 -8.44 -8.67
CA LEU A 47 12.08 -7.30 -9.59
C LEU A 47 13.47 -6.79 -9.96
N ARG A 48 14.37 -6.63 -8.97
CA ARG A 48 15.78 -6.24 -9.22
C ARG A 48 16.50 -7.23 -10.13
N THR A 49 16.39 -8.54 -9.83
CA THR A 49 17.03 -9.61 -10.60
C THR A 49 16.54 -9.64 -12.04
N ASN A 50 15.25 -9.41 -12.26
CA ASN A 50 14.62 -9.49 -13.59
C ASN A 50 14.54 -8.12 -14.30
N LYS A 51 15.09 -7.05 -13.70
CA LYS A 51 15.04 -5.67 -14.22
C LYS A 51 13.61 -5.24 -14.54
N ARG A 52 12.70 -5.50 -13.61
CA ARG A 52 11.28 -5.16 -13.72
C ARG A 52 10.91 -4.11 -12.67
N GLN A 53 9.79 -3.47 -12.88
CA GLN A 53 9.23 -2.49 -11.97
C GLN A 53 7.80 -2.85 -11.60
N ALA A 54 7.37 -2.43 -10.42
CA ALA A 54 6.02 -2.58 -9.91
C ALA A 54 5.53 -1.29 -9.25
N MET A 55 4.23 -1.20 -9.04
CA MET A 55 3.57 -0.21 -8.19
C MET A 55 2.52 -0.94 -7.36
N LEU A 56 2.51 -0.70 -6.05
CA LEU A 56 1.43 -1.16 -5.19
C LEU A 56 0.28 -0.15 -5.29
N THR A 57 -0.75 -0.46 -6.07
CA THR A 57 -1.84 0.47 -6.36
C THR A 57 -3.03 0.33 -5.43
N GLU A 58 -3.09 -0.76 -4.66
CA GLU A 58 -4.04 -0.92 -3.58
C GLU A 58 -3.41 -1.62 -2.37
N THR A 59 -3.48 -0.97 -1.23
CA THR A 59 -3.22 -1.52 0.10
C THR A 59 -3.95 -0.70 1.15
N GLY A 60 -4.19 -1.25 2.32
CA GLY A 60 -4.83 -0.54 3.41
C GLY A 60 -5.14 -1.45 4.59
N GLY A 61 -5.54 -0.84 5.68
CA GLY A 61 -5.93 -1.50 6.93
C GLY A 61 -6.95 -0.68 7.69
N GLY A 62 -7.54 -1.25 8.72
CA GLY A 62 -8.51 -0.55 9.57
C GLY A 62 -7.92 0.73 10.16
N ALA A 63 -8.60 1.84 9.93
CA ALA A 63 -8.09 3.19 10.17
C ALA A 63 -7.67 3.46 11.63
N THR A 64 -8.21 2.71 12.58
CA THR A 64 -7.94 2.82 14.02
C THR A 64 -7.55 1.49 14.66
N ASP A 65 -7.37 0.43 13.87
CA ASP A 65 -6.99 -0.89 14.37
C ASP A 65 -5.50 -0.91 14.73
N SER A 66 -5.17 -1.29 15.96
CA SER A 66 -3.80 -1.23 16.48
C SER A 66 -2.83 -2.17 15.76
N THR A 67 -3.31 -3.27 15.16
CA THR A 67 -2.46 -4.14 14.35
C THR A 67 -2.08 -3.42 13.06
N CYS A 68 -3.05 -2.77 12.40
CA CYS A 68 -2.81 -2.04 11.16
C CYS A 68 -1.94 -0.80 11.34
N LEU A 69 -2.05 -0.09 12.49
CA LEU A 69 -1.16 1.04 12.80
C LEU A 69 0.32 0.63 12.93
N THR A 70 0.59 -0.66 13.10
CA THR A 70 1.95 -1.22 13.09
C THR A 70 2.29 -1.81 11.73
N ASP A 71 1.44 -2.70 11.23
CA ASP A 71 1.73 -3.55 10.09
C ASP A 71 1.77 -2.77 8.76
N VAL A 72 0.85 -1.82 8.56
CA VAL A 72 0.87 -0.94 7.38
C VAL A 72 2.11 -0.05 7.37
N CYS A 73 2.52 0.48 8.53
CA CYS A 73 3.76 1.25 8.61
C CYS A 73 4.99 0.40 8.20
N GLN A 74 5.06 -0.87 8.61
CA GLN A 74 6.16 -1.78 8.24
C GLN A 74 6.14 -2.12 6.75
N GLU A 75 4.97 -2.39 6.19
CA GLU A 75 4.78 -2.64 4.76
C GLU A 75 5.30 -1.45 3.93
N LEU A 76 4.82 -0.24 4.22
CA LEU A 76 5.22 0.96 3.48
C LEU A 76 6.70 1.30 3.63
N ALA A 77 7.28 1.08 4.81
CA ALA A 77 8.72 1.22 5.03
C ALA A 77 9.52 0.23 4.17
N THR A 78 9.04 -1.02 4.06
CA THR A 78 9.66 -2.04 3.20
C THR A 78 9.61 -1.63 1.74
N LEU A 79 8.46 -1.21 1.22
CA LEU A 79 8.33 -0.71 -0.16
C LEU A 79 9.27 0.45 -0.44
N ASN A 80 9.39 1.41 0.48
CA ASN A 80 10.30 2.53 0.34
C ASN A 80 11.78 2.10 0.29
N SER A 81 12.15 0.98 0.95
CA SER A 81 13.50 0.42 0.88
C SER A 81 13.83 -0.21 -0.48
N TYR A 82 12.81 -0.48 -1.28
CA TYR A 82 12.89 -1.00 -2.66
C TYR A 82 12.45 0.03 -3.71
N SER A 83 12.60 1.33 -3.41
CA SER A 83 12.17 2.45 -4.29
C SER A 83 12.86 2.49 -5.67
N ASP A 84 13.92 1.72 -5.87
CA ASP A 84 14.55 1.50 -7.16
C ASP A 84 13.71 0.61 -8.11
N VAL A 85 12.82 -0.21 -7.58
CA VAL A 85 11.95 -1.14 -8.35
C VAL A 85 10.46 -0.98 -8.08
N PHE A 86 10.06 -0.50 -6.89
CA PHE A 86 8.70 -0.05 -6.64
C PHE A 86 8.59 1.45 -6.92
N LEU A 87 7.81 1.82 -7.92
CA LEU A 87 7.64 3.22 -8.35
C LEU A 87 6.82 4.05 -7.36
N GLY A 88 6.08 3.39 -6.49
CA GLY A 88 5.25 4.01 -5.47
C GLY A 88 4.16 3.06 -4.98
N TRP A 89 3.30 3.63 -4.16
CA TRP A 89 2.14 2.95 -3.60
C TRP A 89 0.99 3.93 -3.39
N THR A 90 -0.24 3.40 -3.29
CA THR A 90 -1.44 4.16 -2.95
C THR A 90 -2.22 3.44 -1.88
N GLY A 91 -2.71 4.18 -0.89
CA GLY A 91 -3.63 3.64 0.11
C GLY A 91 -5.05 3.51 -0.46
N TRP A 92 -5.77 2.50 -0.03
CA TRP A 92 -7.16 2.25 -0.37
C TRP A 92 -8.03 2.25 0.88
N ALA A 93 -8.99 3.23 1.00
CA ALA A 93 -9.10 4.35 0.10
C ALA A 93 -9.72 5.57 0.80
N ALA A 94 -9.37 6.76 0.34
CA ALA A 94 -10.06 7.99 0.69
C ALA A 94 -11.12 8.33 -0.35
N GLY A 95 -12.35 8.62 0.08
CA GLY A 95 -13.45 8.99 -0.80
C GLY A 95 -14.82 8.88 -0.14
N MET A 96 -15.84 9.41 -0.78
CA MET A 96 -17.22 9.41 -0.29
C MET A 96 -18.08 8.30 -0.88
N PHE A 97 -17.48 7.31 -1.52
CA PHE A 97 -18.19 6.22 -2.18
C PHE A 97 -18.87 5.25 -1.18
N ASP A 98 -18.28 5.06 -0.02
CA ASP A 98 -18.85 4.28 1.10
C ASP A 98 -18.29 4.78 2.43
N THR A 99 -19.12 5.46 3.21
CA THR A 99 -18.73 5.99 4.53
C THR A 99 -18.67 4.93 5.63
N SER A 100 -19.14 3.71 5.37
CA SER A 100 -19.05 2.57 6.28
C SER A 100 -17.92 1.59 5.95
N TYR A 101 -17.13 1.88 4.92
CA TYR A 101 -16.02 1.04 4.53
C TYR A 101 -14.96 0.95 5.63
N VAL A 102 -14.63 -0.27 6.02
CA VAL A 102 -13.81 -0.55 7.22
C VAL A 102 -12.36 -0.06 7.10
N LEU A 103 -11.84 0.12 5.87
CA LEU A 103 -10.50 0.66 5.61
C LEU A 103 -10.56 2.13 5.17
N SER A 104 -11.65 2.85 5.45
CA SER A 104 -11.79 4.23 4.98
C SER A 104 -10.69 5.14 5.53
N GLU A 105 -9.96 5.78 4.63
CA GLU A 105 -8.96 6.81 4.90
C GLU A 105 -9.56 8.23 4.87
N THR A 106 -10.86 8.34 4.58
CA THR A 106 -11.56 9.62 4.47
C THR A 106 -11.59 10.31 5.85
N PRO A 107 -11.19 11.59 5.92
CA PRO A 107 -11.28 12.36 7.17
C PRO A 107 -12.71 12.41 7.71
N THR A 108 -12.86 12.33 9.01
CA THR A 108 -14.15 12.54 9.69
C THR A 108 -14.45 14.02 9.82
N LEU A 109 -15.73 14.40 9.67
CA LEU A 109 -16.20 15.77 9.82
C LEU A 109 -17.03 15.92 11.09
N SER A 110 -16.64 16.84 11.97
CA SER A 110 -17.42 17.25 13.15
C SER A 110 -17.63 18.76 13.13
N GLY A 111 -18.87 19.20 12.92
CA GLY A 111 -19.16 20.62 12.69
C GLY A 111 -18.48 21.11 11.40
N SER A 112 -17.49 22.01 11.55
CA SER A 112 -16.67 22.52 10.44
C SER A 112 -15.23 21.99 10.46
N THR A 113 -14.92 21.05 11.34
CA THR A 113 -13.56 20.53 11.54
C THR A 113 -13.41 19.14 10.94
N TYR A 114 -12.41 18.99 10.05
CA TYR A 114 -11.98 17.70 9.55
C TYR A 114 -10.88 17.13 10.45
N THR A 115 -10.94 15.84 10.70
CA THR A 115 -9.91 15.09 11.43
C THR A 115 -9.50 13.88 10.58
N ASP A 116 -8.21 13.79 10.27
CA ASP A 116 -7.65 12.67 9.52
C ASP A 116 -7.76 11.37 10.32
N GLN A 117 -7.87 10.26 9.62
CA GLN A 117 -7.82 8.93 10.21
C GLN A 117 -6.44 8.68 10.83
N GLU A 118 -6.41 7.89 11.90
CA GLU A 118 -5.17 7.61 12.65
C GLU A 118 -4.12 6.91 11.77
N LEU A 119 -4.54 5.93 10.97
CA LEU A 119 -3.67 5.25 10.02
C LEU A 119 -3.02 6.22 9.02
N VAL A 120 -3.79 7.20 8.53
CA VAL A 120 -3.28 8.21 7.59
C VAL A 120 -2.19 9.05 8.25
N THR A 121 -2.43 9.53 9.47
CA THR A 121 -1.46 10.40 10.16
C THR A 121 -0.20 9.65 10.61
N GLN A 122 -0.34 8.42 11.09
CA GLN A 122 0.77 7.63 11.63
C GLN A 122 1.62 6.95 10.56
N CYS A 123 1.00 6.31 9.59
CA CYS A 123 1.71 5.52 8.60
C CYS A 123 1.77 6.21 7.24
N ILE A 124 0.62 6.49 6.62
CA ILE A 124 0.57 6.91 5.22
C ILE A 124 1.29 8.25 5.02
N ALA A 125 0.86 9.31 5.69
CA ALA A 125 1.48 10.64 5.55
C ALA A 125 2.94 10.67 6.01
N GLY A 126 3.29 9.86 7.01
CA GLY A 126 4.66 9.75 7.52
C GLY A 126 5.65 9.22 6.49
N MET A 127 5.22 8.28 5.65
CA MET A 127 6.08 7.61 4.65
C MET A 127 6.30 8.46 3.40
N PHE A 128 5.49 9.50 3.15
CA PHE A 128 5.72 10.47 2.06
C PHE A 128 6.75 11.54 2.40
N LYS A 129 7.27 11.59 3.62
CA LYS A 129 8.33 12.54 3.95
C LYS A 129 9.57 12.18 3.14
N LYS A 130 9.96 13.08 2.22
CA LYS A 130 11.21 12.94 1.47
C LYS A 130 12.36 12.71 2.44
N SER A 131 13.11 11.63 2.23
CA SER A 131 14.46 11.55 2.75
C SER A 131 15.25 12.73 2.20
N SER A 132 15.61 13.64 3.08
CA SER A 132 16.49 14.78 2.79
C SER A 132 17.92 14.30 2.51
#